data_c8252316d90e550e2d843a6da4ed7372
#
_entry.id   c8252316d90e550e2d843a6da4ed7372
#
_cell.length_a   1.000
_cell.length_b   1.000
_cell.length_c   1.000
_cell.angle_alpha   90.00
_cell.angle_beta   90.00
_cell.angle_gamma   90.00
#
_symmetry.space_group_name_H-M   'P 1'
#
loop_
_entity.id
_entity.type
_entity.pdbx_description
1 polymer ?
#
loop_
_entity_poly.entity_id
_entity_poly.type
_entity_poly.pdbx_seq_one_letter_code
_entity_poly.pdbx_strand_id
1 'polypeptide(L)'
;SVWPEWKITEKIGEGSFGKVYKACRSEQGTTFYSAIKVITIPSNPGELSSVRSESPNEQSVKEYFQGLVDECIQEVSTMEYFRGNSHVVSVEDYKVVEYLDDIGWDIYIRMEYLTSFMEYCAGRALSEDDVIRLGIDLCKALEYCQCQNIIHRDIKPENIFVSRFGE
;
A
#
# COMPACT_ATOMS: atom_id res chain seq x y z
N SER A 1 0.63 8.31 16.33
CA SER A 1 0.21 7.10 15.57
C SER A 1 -1.29 7.07 15.46
N VAL A 2 -1.83 6.83 14.26
CA VAL A 2 -3.27 6.71 14.00
C VAL A 2 -3.87 5.41 14.56
N TRP A 3 -3.01 4.43 14.86
CA TRP A 3 -3.31 3.20 15.60
C TRP A 3 -2.38 3.12 16.80
N PRO A 4 -2.81 3.53 18.00
CA PRO A 4 -1.95 3.59 19.20
C PRO A 4 -1.36 2.24 19.62
N GLU A 5 -2.07 1.15 19.32
CA GLU A 5 -1.65 -0.23 19.61
C GLU A 5 -0.52 -0.73 18.69
N TRP A 6 -0.33 -0.09 17.52
CA TRP A 6 0.71 -0.44 16.55
C TRP A 6 1.92 0.48 16.69
N LYS A 7 3.06 -0.09 17.02
CA LYS A 7 4.33 0.62 17.16
C LYS A 7 5.16 0.45 15.88
N ILE A 8 5.48 1.55 15.22
CA ILE A 8 6.40 1.55 14.07
C ILE A 8 7.81 1.17 14.57
N THR A 9 8.43 0.21 13.89
CA THR A 9 9.76 -0.32 14.22
C THR A 9 10.83 0.12 13.24
N GLU A 10 10.53 0.12 11.94
CA GLU A 10 11.48 0.50 10.89
C GLU A 10 10.76 0.96 9.60
N LYS A 11 11.44 1.76 8.78
CA LYS A 11 11.03 2.07 7.42
C LYS A 11 11.54 0.98 6.49
N ILE A 12 10.64 0.31 5.76
CA ILE A 12 10.95 -0.82 4.88
C ILE A 12 10.84 -0.49 3.39
N GLY A 13 10.27 0.67 3.05
CA GLY A 13 10.17 1.12 1.66
C GLY A 13 9.87 2.60 1.54
N GLU A 14 10.27 3.18 0.41
CA GLU A 14 9.95 4.55 0.02
C GLU A 14 9.95 4.64 -1.51
N GLY A 15 8.96 5.30 -2.07
CA GLY A 15 8.83 5.49 -3.51
C GLY A 15 7.86 6.63 -3.85
N SER A 16 7.53 6.78 -5.13
CA SER A 16 6.57 7.79 -5.62
C SER A 16 5.19 7.68 -4.98
N PHE A 17 4.82 6.49 -4.50
CA PHE A 17 3.52 6.20 -3.89
C PHE A 17 3.54 6.24 -2.35
N GLY A 18 4.55 6.89 -1.74
CA GLY A 18 4.63 7.08 -0.30
C GLY A 18 5.70 6.25 0.40
N LYS A 19 5.57 6.13 1.72
CA LYS A 19 6.52 5.45 2.60
C LYS A 19 5.85 4.24 3.23
N VAL A 20 6.61 3.15 3.37
CA VAL A 20 6.12 1.91 4.01
C VAL A 20 6.95 1.63 5.25
N TYR A 21 6.26 1.34 6.33
CA TYR A 21 6.85 1.04 7.64
C TYR A 21 6.41 -0.33 8.12
N LYS A 22 7.32 -1.03 8.76
CA LYS A 22 7.00 -2.20 9.57
C LYS A 22 6.49 -1.73 10.93
N ALA A 23 5.40 -2.32 11.37
CA ALA A 23 4.84 -2.06 12.69
C ALA A 23 4.63 -3.38 13.44
N CYS A 24 4.64 -3.29 14.77
CA CYS A 24 4.33 -4.43 15.62
C CYS A 24 3.31 -4.07 16.70
N ARG A 25 2.58 -5.09 17.13
CA ARG A 25 1.69 -5.06 18.29
C ARG A 25 1.97 -6.30 19.15
N SER A 26 2.11 -6.11 20.45
CA SER A 26 2.29 -7.22 21.38
C SER A 26 1.06 -7.37 22.26
N GLU A 27 0.55 -8.58 22.37
CA GLU A 27 -0.60 -8.93 23.19
C GLU A 27 -0.39 -10.28 23.84
N GLN A 28 -0.48 -10.34 25.15
CA GLN A 28 -0.30 -11.57 25.97
C GLN A 28 0.97 -12.36 25.61
N GLY A 29 2.09 -11.66 25.36
CA GLY A 29 3.37 -12.28 25.02
C GLY A 29 3.53 -12.69 23.55
N THR A 30 2.51 -12.49 22.71
CA THR A 30 2.57 -12.74 21.27
C THR A 30 2.78 -11.43 20.52
N THR A 31 3.73 -11.41 19.59
CA THR A 31 3.98 -10.24 18.73
C THR A 31 3.40 -10.47 17.34
N PHE A 32 2.58 -9.52 16.91
CA PHE A 32 2.00 -9.44 15.58
C PHE A 32 2.73 -8.37 14.78
N TYR A 33 2.84 -8.58 13.47
CA TYR A 33 3.46 -7.63 12.54
C TYR A 33 2.47 -7.18 11.48
N SER A 34 2.59 -5.91 11.06
CA SER A 34 1.81 -5.32 9.99
C SER A 34 2.70 -4.37 9.19
N ALA A 35 2.37 -4.13 7.92
CA ALA A 35 2.96 -3.06 7.14
C ALA A 35 2.01 -1.85 7.16
N ILE A 36 2.56 -0.65 7.36
CA ILE A 36 1.80 0.60 7.30
C ILE A 36 2.36 1.44 6.18
N LYS A 37 1.57 1.63 5.12
CA LYS A 37 1.88 2.55 4.03
C LYS A 37 1.30 3.92 4.36
N VAL A 38 2.10 4.96 4.17
CA VAL A 38 1.70 6.36 4.36
C VAL A 38 1.83 7.08 3.02
N ILE A 39 0.71 7.60 2.53
CA ILE A 39 0.64 8.42 1.32
C ILE A 39 0.31 9.83 1.76
N THR A 40 1.16 10.80 1.41
CA THR A 40 0.95 12.22 1.71
C THR A 40 0.51 12.93 0.44
N ILE A 41 -0.59 13.66 0.51
CA ILE A 41 -1.17 14.44 -0.60
C ILE A 41 -1.35 15.90 -0.13
N PRO A 42 -0.75 16.89 -0.79
CA PRO A 42 0.25 16.79 -1.88
C PRO A 42 1.54 16.08 -1.46
N SER A 43 2.23 15.45 -2.42
CA SER A 43 3.43 14.65 -2.14
C SER A 43 4.63 15.49 -1.66
N ASN A 44 4.64 16.77 -1.99
CA ASN A 44 5.65 17.73 -1.59
C ASN A 44 5.14 19.18 -1.69
N PRO A 45 5.82 20.15 -1.02
CA PRO A 45 5.42 21.58 -1.06
C PRO A 45 5.48 22.21 -2.46
N GLY A 46 6.32 21.71 -3.36
CA GLY A 46 6.43 22.20 -4.73
C GLY A 46 5.18 21.90 -5.55
N GLU A 47 4.59 20.71 -5.36
CA GLU A 47 3.33 20.33 -5.99
C GLU A 47 2.18 21.25 -5.55
N LEU A 48 2.08 21.50 -4.24
CA LEU A 48 1.09 22.43 -3.70
C LEU A 48 1.25 23.84 -4.29
N SER A 49 2.49 24.34 -4.35
CA SER A 49 2.80 25.67 -4.90
C SER A 49 2.46 25.75 -6.39
N SER A 50 2.72 24.72 -7.17
CA SER A 50 2.39 24.65 -8.60
C SER A 50 0.88 24.75 -8.82
N VAL A 51 0.10 23.92 -8.14
CA VAL A 51 -1.36 23.92 -8.25
C VAL A 51 -1.94 25.26 -7.79
N ARG A 52 -1.41 25.86 -6.71
CA ARG A 52 -1.81 27.20 -6.25
C ARG A 52 -1.59 28.26 -7.33
N SER A 53 -0.49 28.20 -8.08
CA SER A 53 -0.19 29.18 -9.14
C SER A 53 -1.12 29.07 -10.35
N GLU A 54 -1.69 27.91 -10.59
CA GLU A 54 -2.57 27.62 -11.72
C GLU A 54 -4.07 27.69 -11.36
N SER A 55 -4.38 27.79 -10.08
CA SER A 55 -5.77 27.76 -9.59
C SER A 55 -6.31 29.14 -9.28
N PRO A 56 -7.61 29.40 -9.50
CA PRO A 56 -8.22 30.72 -9.30
C PRO A 56 -8.33 31.11 -7.81
N ASN A 57 -8.37 30.15 -6.90
CA ASN A 57 -8.52 30.35 -5.45
C ASN A 57 -8.15 29.09 -4.66
N GLU A 58 -7.99 29.23 -3.34
CA GLU A 58 -7.64 28.13 -2.42
C GLU A 58 -8.69 27.00 -2.38
N GLN A 59 -9.96 27.32 -2.60
CA GLN A 59 -11.02 26.31 -2.66
C GLN A 59 -10.81 25.35 -3.83
N SER A 60 -10.47 25.87 -5.01
CA SER A 60 -10.16 25.05 -6.18
C SER A 60 -8.91 24.20 -6.00
N VAL A 61 -7.89 24.70 -5.27
CA VAL A 61 -6.71 23.95 -4.89
C VAL A 61 -7.10 22.78 -3.98
N LYS A 62 -7.91 23.06 -2.96
CA LYS A 62 -8.39 22.03 -2.02
C LYS A 62 -9.20 20.97 -2.74
N GLU A 63 -10.11 21.35 -3.64
CA GLU A 63 -10.94 20.41 -4.42
C GLU A 63 -10.10 19.52 -5.33
N TYR A 64 -9.04 20.05 -5.95
CA TYR A 64 -8.11 19.26 -6.75
C TYR A 64 -7.44 18.16 -5.92
N PHE A 65 -6.83 18.52 -4.79
CA PHE A 65 -6.16 17.52 -3.94
C PHE A 65 -7.13 16.57 -3.25
N GLN A 66 -8.33 17.04 -2.87
CA GLN A 66 -9.38 16.16 -2.36
C GLN A 66 -9.77 15.10 -3.40
N GLY A 67 -9.83 15.45 -4.68
CA GLY A 67 -10.06 14.49 -5.76
C GLY A 67 -9.00 13.38 -5.78
N LEU A 68 -7.71 13.72 -5.60
CA LEU A 68 -6.63 12.71 -5.50
C LEU A 68 -6.76 11.83 -4.25
N VAL A 69 -7.20 12.40 -3.13
CA VAL A 69 -7.49 11.63 -1.91
C VAL A 69 -8.64 10.65 -2.17
N ASP A 70 -9.71 11.09 -2.81
CA ASP A 70 -10.88 10.27 -3.11
C ASP A 70 -10.53 9.12 -4.07
N GLU A 71 -9.68 9.37 -5.09
CA GLU A 71 -9.15 8.32 -5.97
C GLU A 71 -8.34 7.29 -5.18
N CYS A 72 -7.46 7.73 -4.28
CA CYS A 72 -6.68 6.83 -3.44
C CYS A 72 -7.59 5.98 -2.52
N ILE A 73 -8.61 6.57 -1.91
CA ILE A 73 -9.59 5.84 -1.09
C ILE A 73 -10.36 4.81 -1.92
N GLN A 74 -10.72 5.17 -3.17
CA GLN A 74 -11.40 4.25 -4.08
C GLN A 74 -10.52 3.04 -4.40
N GLU A 75 -9.20 3.24 -4.61
CA GLU A 75 -8.25 2.13 -4.82
C GLU A 75 -8.17 1.23 -3.58
N VAL A 76 -8.03 1.82 -2.38
CA VAL A 76 -8.00 1.07 -1.11
C VAL A 76 -9.29 0.29 -0.90
N SER A 77 -10.44 0.89 -1.16
CA SER A 77 -11.75 0.23 -1.08
C SER A 77 -11.86 -0.93 -2.06
N THR A 78 -11.29 -0.78 -3.26
CA THR A 78 -11.22 -1.87 -4.24
C THR A 78 -10.38 -3.02 -3.71
N MET A 79 -9.26 -2.74 -3.03
CA MET A 79 -8.43 -3.78 -2.40
C MET A 79 -9.16 -4.55 -1.29
N GLU A 80 -10.14 -3.94 -0.61
CA GLU A 80 -10.95 -4.65 0.38
C GLU A 80 -11.77 -5.80 -0.23
N TYR A 81 -12.18 -5.71 -1.50
CA TYR A 81 -12.85 -6.83 -2.19
C TYR A 81 -11.95 -8.05 -2.35
N PHE A 82 -10.62 -7.85 -2.32
CA PHE A 82 -9.64 -8.94 -2.41
C PHE A 82 -9.33 -9.56 -1.04
N ARG A 83 -9.90 -9.05 0.03
CA ARG A 83 -9.63 -9.54 1.39
C ARG A 83 -9.98 -11.02 1.51
N GLY A 84 -9.00 -11.79 2.00
CA GLY A 84 -9.12 -13.24 2.12
C GLY A 84 -8.71 -14.03 0.88
N ASN A 85 -8.29 -13.37 -0.21
CA ASN A 85 -7.63 -14.04 -1.32
C ASN A 85 -6.14 -14.24 -0.99
N SER A 86 -5.64 -15.49 -1.03
CA SER A 86 -4.26 -15.81 -0.66
C SER A 86 -3.22 -15.28 -1.64
N HIS A 87 -3.63 -14.89 -2.85
CA HIS A 87 -2.74 -14.39 -3.91
C HIS A 87 -2.72 -12.86 -4.05
N VAL A 88 -3.40 -12.15 -3.17
CA VAL A 88 -3.45 -10.68 -3.14
C VAL A 88 -3.21 -10.19 -1.73
N VAL A 89 -2.32 -9.20 -1.57
CA VAL A 89 -2.01 -8.59 -0.27
C VAL A 89 -3.28 -8.04 0.38
N SER A 90 -3.56 -8.47 1.62
CA SER A 90 -4.76 -8.07 2.34
C SER A 90 -4.58 -6.70 3.00
N VAL A 91 -5.49 -5.77 2.70
CA VAL A 91 -5.66 -4.53 3.46
C VAL A 91 -6.47 -4.87 4.73
N GLU A 92 -5.95 -4.45 5.88
CA GLU A 92 -6.57 -4.71 7.17
C GLU A 92 -7.40 -3.53 7.68
N ASP A 93 -6.91 -2.30 7.44
CA ASP A 93 -7.56 -1.05 7.87
C ASP A 93 -6.93 0.15 7.13
N TYR A 94 -7.64 1.28 7.05
CA TYR A 94 -7.06 2.54 6.58
C TYR A 94 -7.62 3.73 7.36
N LYS A 95 -6.87 4.84 7.39
CA LYS A 95 -7.29 6.11 7.98
C LYS A 95 -6.80 7.27 7.15
N VAL A 96 -7.63 8.30 7.06
CA VAL A 96 -7.31 9.57 6.40
C VAL A 96 -7.25 10.66 7.47
N VAL A 97 -6.17 11.42 7.45
CA VAL A 97 -5.95 12.55 8.37
C VAL A 97 -5.76 13.81 7.54
N GLU A 98 -6.71 14.73 7.61
CA GLU A 98 -6.62 16.06 7.01
C GLU A 98 -5.81 17.00 7.90
N TYR A 99 -4.97 17.84 7.30
CA TYR A 99 -4.20 18.86 8.04
C TYR A 99 -5.10 20.03 8.44
N LEU A 100 -4.87 20.56 9.64
CA LEU A 100 -5.66 21.66 10.17
C LEU A 100 -5.18 23.03 9.68
N ASP A 101 -3.87 23.17 9.42
CA ASP A 101 -3.22 24.46 9.19
C ASP A 101 -2.89 24.74 7.72
N ASP A 102 -2.99 23.74 6.83
CA ASP A 102 -2.75 23.87 5.40
C ASP A 102 -3.54 22.80 4.61
N ILE A 103 -3.55 22.93 3.28
CA ILE A 103 -4.15 21.91 2.40
C ILE A 103 -3.22 20.70 2.38
N GLY A 104 -3.72 19.59 2.90
CA GLY A 104 -2.97 18.33 2.88
C GLY A 104 -3.63 17.22 3.66
N TRP A 105 -3.29 16.00 3.29
CA TRP A 105 -3.78 14.77 3.91
C TRP A 105 -2.68 13.72 3.98
N ASP A 106 -2.70 12.97 5.06
CA ASP A 106 -2.00 11.69 5.17
C ASP A 106 -3.00 10.55 5.12
N ILE A 107 -2.79 9.63 4.20
CA ILE A 107 -3.56 8.39 4.08
C ILE A 107 -2.69 7.27 4.62
N TYR A 108 -3.14 6.66 5.70
CA TYR A 108 -2.49 5.52 6.34
C TYR A 108 -3.22 4.24 5.94
N ILE A 109 -2.51 3.28 5.38
CA ILE A 109 -3.05 1.98 4.96
C ILE A 109 -2.30 0.91 5.73
N ARG A 110 -3.01 0.14 6.57
CA ARG A 110 -2.44 -0.99 7.29
C ARG A 110 -2.79 -2.27 6.56
N MET A 111 -1.76 -3.07 6.30
CA MET A 111 -1.86 -4.30 5.52
C MET A 111 -1.01 -5.40 6.15
N GLU A 112 -1.19 -6.64 5.73
CA GLU A 112 -0.36 -7.74 6.17
C GLU A 112 1.12 -7.49 5.86
N TYR A 113 1.99 -7.91 6.79
CA TYR A 113 3.44 -7.81 6.62
C TYR A 113 3.95 -9.09 5.96
N LEU A 114 4.50 -8.93 4.77
CA LEU A 114 5.03 -10.00 3.94
C LEU A 114 6.48 -9.73 3.55
N THR A 115 7.23 -10.77 3.23
CA THR A 115 8.57 -10.66 2.67
C THR A 115 8.49 -10.24 1.20
N SER A 116 9.23 -9.21 0.79
CA SER A 116 9.29 -8.85 -0.63
C SER A 116 9.92 -9.98 -1.45
N PHE A 117 9.47 -10.16 -2.70
CA PHE A 117 10.06 -11.16 -3.59
C PHE A 117 11.55 -10.93 -3.82
N MET A 118 11.99 -9.68 -3.90
CA MET A 118 13.40 -9.31 -4.05
C MET A 118 14.22 -9.76 -2.85
N GLU A 119 13.72 -9.56 -1.63
CA GLU A 119 14.36 -10.03 -0.40
C GLU A 119 14.38 -11.56 -0.32
N TYR A 120 13.29 -12.21 -0.69
CA TYR A 120 13.17 -13.66 -0.74
C TYR A 120 14.19 -14.29 -1.71
N CYS A 121 14.48 -13.64 -2.84
CA CYS A 121 15.47 -14.07 -3.81
C CYS A 121 16.92 -13.71 -3.43
N ALA A 122 17.13 -12.80 -2.47
CA ALA A 122 18.46 -12.36 -2.09
C ALA A 122 19.29 -13.52 -1.53
N GLY A 123 20.38 -13.87 -2.22
CA GLY A 123 21.26 -14.98 -1.85
C GLY A 123 20.68 -16.38 -2.08
N ARG A 124 19.57 -16.51 -2.80
CA ARG A 124 18.88 -17.78 -3.10
C ARG A 124 18.71 -17.94 -4.62
N ALA A 125 19.09 -19.08 -5.16
CA ALA A 125 18.73 -19.48 -6.50
C ALA A 125 17.31 -20.07 -6.49
N LEU A 126 16.44 -19.57 -7.35
CA LEU A 126 15.12 -20.16 -7.57
C LEU A 126 15.26 -21.46 -8.36
N SER A 127 14.57 -22.50 -7.92
CA SER A 127 14.42 -23.73 -8.71
C SER A 127 13.38 -23.52 -9.82
N GLU A 128 13.36 -24.44 -10.79
CA GLU A 128 12.33 -24.45 -11.83
C GLU A 128 10.93 -24.56 -11.22
N ASP A 129 10.76 -25.37 -10.19
CA ASP A 129 9.50 -25.53 -9.48
C ASP A 129 9.05 -24.23 -8.79
N ASP A 130 9.97 -23.45 -8.21
CA ASP A 130 9.68 -22.14 -7.61
C ASP A 130 9.16 -21.17 -8.68
N VAL A 131 9.78 -21.16 -9.88
CA VAL A 131 9.35 -20.28 -10.99
C VAL A 131 7.97 -20.68 -11.53
N ILE A 132 7.73 -21.98 -11.69
CA ILE A 132 6.44 -22.49 -12.15
C ILE A 132 5.34 -22.14 -11.13
N ARG A 133 5.60 -22.34 -9.84
CA ARG A 133 4.66 -22.00 -8.75
C ARG A 133 4.33 -20.52 -8.74
N LEU A 134 5.35 -19.66 -8.80
CA LEU A 134 5.16 -18.21 -8.93
C LEU A 134 4.27 -17.86 -10.12
N GLY A 135 4.52 -18.45 -11.28
CA GLY A 135 3.70 -18.24 -12.48
C GLY A 135 2.24 -18.63 -12.26
N ILE A 136 1.99 -19.78 -11.63
CA ILE A 136 0.64 -20.26 -11.31
C ILE A 136 -0.07 -19.30 -10.34
N ASP A 137 0.60 -18.84 -9.28
CA ASP A 137 0.00 -17.97 -8.27
C ASP A 137 -0.28 -16.57 -8.83
N LEU A 138 0.59 -16.03 -9.69
CA LEU A 138 0.30 -14.80 -10.43
C LEU A 138 -0.89 -14.95 -11.38
N CYS A 139 -1.02 -16.08 -12.07
CA CYS A 139 -2.19 -16.35 -12.93
C CYS A 139 -3.49 -16.42 -12.12
N LYS A 140 -3.47 -17.04 -10.94
CA LYS A 140 -4.65 -17.07 -10.05
C LYS A 140 -5.05 -15.67 -9.56
N ALA A 141 -4.05 -14.83 -9.18
CA ALA A 141 -4.32 -13.44 -8.82
C ALA A 141 -4.96 -12.67 -9.98
N LEU A 142 -4.43 -12.82 -11.20
CA LEU A 142 -4.95 -12.15 -12.40
C LEU A 142 -6.32 -12.67 -12.81
N GLU A 143 -6.58 -13.98 -12.71
CA GLU A 143 -7.91 -14.56 -12.93
C GLU A 143 -8.93 -13.97 -11.97
N TYR A 144 -8.58 -13.83 -10.70
CA TYR A 144 -9.45 -13.21 -9.72
C TYR A 144 -9.71 -11.73 -10.04
N CYS A 145 -8.68 -10.96 -10.41
CA CYS A 145 -8.85 -9.58 -10.90
C CYS A 145 -9.81 -9.51 -12.09
N GLN A 146 -9.66 -10.41 -13.07
CA GLN A 146 -10.53 -10.48 -14.24
C GLN A 146 -11.98 -10.76 -13.86
N CYS A 147 -12.24 -11.68 -12.93
CA CYS A 147 -13.59 -11.96 -12.42
C CYS A 147 -14.24 -10.74 -11.76
N GLN A 148 -13.46 -9.81 -11.24
CA GLN A 148 -13.92 -8.55 -10.65
C GLN A 148 -13.91 -7.37 -11.63
N ASN A 149 -13.60 -7.59 -12.91
CA ASN A 149 -13.41 -6.56 -13.94
C ASN A 149 -12.31 -5.54 -13.60
N ILE A 150 -11.27 -5.98 -12.92
CA ILE A 150 -10.13 -5.16 -12.51
C ILE A 150 -8.91 -5.55 -13.35
N ILE A 151 -8.18 -4.54 -13.84
CA ILE A 151 -6.89 -4.72 -14.51
C ILE A 151 -5.80 -4.19 -13.59
N HIS A 152 -4.82 -5.02 -13.23
CA HIS A 152 -3.76 -4.67 -12.28
C HIS A 152 -2.85 -3.55 -12.78
N ARG A 153 -2.41 -3.58 -14.03
CA ARG A 153 -1.58 -2.58 -14.74
C ARG A 153 -0.14 -2.40 -14.25
N ASP A 154 0.28 -2.97 -13.12
CA ASP A 154 1.62 -2.78 -12.55
C ASP A 154 2.21 -4.06 -11.95
N ILE A 155 2.19 -5.17 -12.73
CA ILE A 155 2.85 -6.43 -12.34
C ILE A 155 4.35 -6.27 -12.55
N LYS A 156 5.10 -6.31 -11.45
CA LYS A 156 6.57 -6.23 -11.43
C LYS A 156 7.12 -6.86 -10.15
N PRO A 157 8.40 -7.28 -10.11
CA PRO A 157 8.99 -7.94 -8.94
C PRO A 157 8.84 -7.16 -7.63
N GLU A 158 8.88 -5.82 -7.68
CA GLU A 158 8.73 -4.93 -6.53
C GLU A 158 7.33 -4.97 -5.91
N ASN A 159 6.32 -5.42 -6.66
CA ASN A 159 4.94 -5.56 -6.24
C ASN A 159 4.55 -7.00 -5.93
N ILE A 160 5.54 -7.91 -5.87
CA ILE A 160 5.33 -9.31 -5.51
C ILE A 160 5.88 -9.53 -4.10
N PHE A 161 5.10 -10.20 -3.29
CA PHE A 161 5.44 -10.55 -1.91
C PHE A 161 5.24 -12.05 -1.71
N VAL A 162 5.95 -12.61 -0.75
CA VAL A 162 5.91 -14.04 -0.43
C VAL A 162 5.36 -14.19 0.98
N SER A 163 4.32 -14.99 1.12
CA SER A 163 3.77 -15.34 2.42
C SER A 163 4.72 -16.28 3.17
N ARG A 164 4.52 -16.41 4.48
CA ARG A 164 5.25 -17.39 5.28
C ARG A 164 4.96 -18.85 4.88
N PHE A 165 3.94 -19.09 4.08
CA PHE A 165 3.57 -20.39 3.53
C PHE A 165 4.12 -20.64 2.14
N GLY A 166 4.88 -19.68 1.57
CA GLY A 166 5.49 -19.77 0.24
C GLY A 166 4.51 -19.54 -0.92
N GLU A 167 3.42 -18.81 -0.65
CA GLU A 167 2.44 -18.36 -1.64
C GLU A 167 2.72 -16.91 -2.03
#